data_0c7a806f46586b8fcc1a229a662e35ae
#
_entry.id   0c7a806f46586b8fcc1a229a662e35ae
#
_cell.length_a   1.000
_cell.length_b   1.000
_cell.length_c   1.000
_cell.angle_alpha   90.00
_cell.angle_beta   90.00
_cell.angle_gamma   90.00
#
_symmetry.space_group_name_H-M   'P 1'
#
loop_
_entity.id
_entity.type
_entity.pdbx_description
1 polymer ?
#
loop_
_entity_poly.entity_id
_entity_poly.type
_entity_poly.pdbx_seq_one_letter_code
_entity_poly.pdbx_strand_id
1 'polypeptide(L)'
;MVSVKWLPLAKPILPHNDQGEEKMKEVVIIDCIRTPMGRSKGGVFRNVRAETLSAHLMSALLARNPNVDPAEIEDIIWGCVQQTKEQGFNVARNAQLLTDIPRTTAAVTVNRLCGSSMQALHDGAMGIMLGQGDVYMIGGVEHMGHVPMNYNIDLNPSMNKHTAMASGSMGLTAELLGKQNGITREMQDIFAARSHQRAHQAHLDGLWDNEIVPIEGHDESGRLILVQSDEVIRPESTVESLSKLRPVFDPVNGTVTAASSSAISDGASAMLLMSADRANALGLTPRAKIRSMAVAGCDAAIMGYGPVPATNKALARAGLSMNDINIAEFNEAFAAQALSCIKQLGWLEQYDEKVNQNGGAISLGHPLGCSGSRISTTLINVMEQQDHEIGLATMCIGYGQG
;
A
#
# COMPACT_ATOMS: atom_id res chain seq x y z
N MET A 1 7.71 -19.62 -43.78
CA MET A 1 7.44 -18.17 -43.73
C MET A 1 5.96 -17.97 -43.42
N VAL A 2 5.60 -17.58 -42.22
CA VAL A 2 4.23 -17.26 -41.89
C VAL A 2 4.05 -15.75 -42.14
N SER A 3 3.32 -15.37 -43.17
CA SER A 3 2.99 -13.98 -43.43
C SER A 3 1.81 -13.60 -42.51
N VAL A 4 2.08 -12.78 -41.53
CA VAL A 4 1.02 -12.14 -40.71
C VAL A 4 0.45 -11.00 -41.58
N LYS A 5 -0.75 -11.17 -42.12
CA LYS A 5 -1.51 -10.03 -42.65
C LYS A 5 -1.96 -9.19 -41.45
N TRP A 6 -1.44 -7.98 -41.34
CA TRP A 6 -1.97 -6.98 -40.43
C TRP A 6 -3.40 -6.64 -40.90
N LEU A 7 -4.37 -7.05 -40.15
CA LEU A 7 -5.71 -6.47 -40.28
C LEU A 7 -5.64 -5.01 -39.82
N PRO A 8 -6.35 -4.10 -40.46
CA PRO A 8 -6.47 -2.74 -39.95
C PRO A 8 -6.92 -2.84 -38.48
N LEU A 9 -6.18 -2.15 -37.58
CA LEU A 9 -6.51 -2.11 -36.18
C LEU A 9 -7.99 -1.70 -36.07
N ALA A 10 -8.80 -2.59 -35.53
CA ALA A 10 -10.14 -2.20 -35.08
C ALA A 10 -9.96 -1.00 -34.12
N LYS A 11 -10.80 0.00 -34.24
CA LYS A 11 -10.80 1.09 -33.24
C LYS A 11 -10.85 0.46 -31.84
N PRO A 12 -10.11 0.98 -30.86
CA PRO A 12 -10.20 0.50 -29.50
C PRO A 12 -11.67 0.52 -29.07
N ILE A 13 -12.16 -0.59 -28.54
CA ILE A 13 -13.53 -0.67 -28.00
C ILE A 13 -13.50 0.09 -26.67
N LEU A 14 -13.69 1.40 -26.69
CA LEU A 14 -13.97 2.17 -25.49
C LEU A 14 -15.46 2.06 -25.16
N PRO A 15 -15.82 2.03 -23.88
CA PRO A 15 -17.22 2.07 -23.48
C PRO A 15 -17.86 3.36 -24.02
N HIS A 16 -19.10 3.25 -24.51
CA HIS A 16 -19.90 4.38 -24.96
C HIS A 16 -20.80 4.86 -23.82
N ASN A 17 -20.98 6.16 -23.69
CA ASN A 17 -22.01 6.73 -22.82
C ASN A 17 -23.40 6.56 -23.48
N ASP A 18 -24.47 6.94 -22.76
CA ASP A 18 -25.85 6.88 -23.26
C ASP A 18 -26.10 7.69 -24.54
N GLN A 19 -25.16 8.57 -24.92
CA GLN A 19 -25.19 9.38 -26.14
C GLN A 19 -24.34 8.78 -27.26
N GLY A 20 -23.73 7.61 -27.05
CA GLY A 20 -22.89 6.91 -28.03
C GLY A 20 -21.47 7.48 -28.16
N GLU A 21 -21.02 8.34 -27.25
CA GLU A 21 -19.67 8.88 -27.23
C GLU A 21 -18.72 7.93 -26.47
N GLU A 22 -17.53 7.71 -27.02
CA GLU A 22 -16.47 6.94 -26.36
C GLU A 22 -15.98 7.68 -25.10
N LYS A 23 -16.29 7.16 -23.90
CA LYS A 23 -15.87 7.76 -22.62
C LYS A 23 -15.41 6.67 -21.64
N MET A 24 -14.27 6.90 -21.01
CA MET A 24 -13.84 6.02 -19.91
C MET A 24 -14.84 6.10 -18.75
N LYS A 25 -15.16 4.94 -18.15
CA LYS A 25 -15.99 4.88 -16.95
C LYS A 25 -15.28 5.55 -15.77
N GLU A 26 -16.06 6.21 -14.93
CA GLU A 26 -15.57 6.75 -13.68
C GLU A 26 -15.45 5.64 -12.65
N VAL A 27 -14.32 5.61 -11.92
CA VAL A 27 -14.01 4.59 -10.90
C VAL A 27 -14.16 5.16 -9.52
N VAL A 28 -14.95 4.46 -8.70
CA VAL A 28 -15.20 4.82 -7.31
C VAL A 28 -14.77 3.69 -6.37
N ILE A 29 -14.42 4.04 -5.14
CA ILE A 29 -14.12 3.14 -4.05
C ILE A 29 -15.34 3.09 -3.15
N ILE A 30 -15.93 1.91 -3.01
CA ILE A 30 -17.15 1.70 -2.22
C ILE A 30 -16.79 1.46 -0.75
N ASP A 31 -15.81 0.61 -0.50
CA ASP A 31 -15.33 0.31 0.85
C ASP A 31 -13.86 -0.09 0.84
N CYS A 32 -13.19 0.11 1.95
CA CYS A 32 -11.78 -0.23 2.12
C CYS A 32 -11.49 -0.55 3.58
N ILE A 33 -10.80 -1.67 3.80
CA ILE A 33 -10.54 -2.25 5.12
C ILE A 33 -9.15 -2.90 5.19
N ARG A 34 -8.70 -3.17 6.41
CA ARG A 34 -7.46 -3.90 6.66
C ARG A 34 -7.54 -4.76 7.92
N THR A 35 -6.64 -5.72 8.03
CA THR A 35 -6.36 -6.35 9.32
C THR A 35 -5.59 -5.38 10.24
N PRO A 36 -5.57 -5.60 11.55
CA PRO A 36 -4.46 -5.10 12.36
C PRO A 36 -3.12 -5.53 11.76
N MET A 37 -2.05 -4.79 12.03
CA MET A 37 -0.69 -5.15 11.63
C MET A 37 0.01 -5.86 12.79
N GLY A 38 0.50 -7.09 12.53
CA GLY A 38 1.24 -7.90 13.50
C GLY A 38 2.75 -7.78 13.30
N ARG A 39 3.52 -7.95 14.35
CA ARG A 39 4.99 -8.10 14.26
C ARG A 39 5.33 -9.41 13.56
N SER A 40 6.24 -9.39 12.61
CA SER A 40 6.65 -10.59 11.87
C SER A 40 7.33 -11.65 12.77
N LYS A 41 8.06 -11.22 13.79
CA LYS A 41 8.76 -12.13 14.68
C LYS A 41 8.02 -12.33 15.99
N GLY A 42 7.38 -13.48 16.13
CA GLY A 42 6.64 -13.84 17.34
C GLY A 42 5.39 -13.00 17.61
N GLY A 43 4.89 -12.30 16.59
CA GLY A 43 3.71 -11.45 16.68
C GLY A 43 2.38 -12.22 16.75
N VAL A 44 1.30 -11.47 16.80
CA VAL A 44 -0.06 -12.00 16.99
C VAL A 44 -0.50 -12.94 15.87
N PHE A 45 0.07 -12.80 14.65
CA PHE A 45 -0.25 -13.63 13.48
C PHE A 45 0.69 -14.81 13.25
N ARG A 46 1.64 -15.10 14.16
CA ARG A 46 2.63 -16.16 13.98
C ARG A 46 2.08 -17.57 13.69
N ASN A 47 0.80 -17.82 13.93
CA ASN A 47 0.12 -19.07 13.59
C ASN A 47 -1.08 -18.83 12.62
N VAL A 48 -1.21 -17.64 12.04
CA VAL A 48 -2.26 -17.31 11.08
C VAL A 48 -1.63 -17.21 9.70
N ARG A 49 -2.19 -17.92 8.71
CA ARG A 49 -1.63 -17.95 7.36
C ARG A 49 -2.00 -16.71 6.54
N ALA A 50 -1.17 -16.36 5.57
CA ALA A 50 -1.40 -15.19 4.71
C ALA A 50 -2.72 -15.27 3.93
N GLU A 51 -3.06 -16.45 3.40
CA GLU A 51 -4.34 -16.64 2.70
C GLU A 51 -5.54 -16.55 3.65
N THR A 52 -5.38 -16.86 4.94
CA THR A 52 -6.43 -16.68 5.95
C THR A 52 -6.69 -15.20 6.22
N LEU A 53 -5.62 -14.38 6.37
CA LEU A 53 -5.75 -12.93 6.52
C LEU A 53 -6.48 -12.32 5.31
N SER A 54 -6.15 -12.78 4.10
CA SER A 54 -6.76 -12.30 2.85
C SER A 54 -8.23 -12.71 2.74
N ALA A 55 -8.54 -13.98 2.97
CA ALA A 55 -9.91 -14.52 2.90
C ALA A 55 -10.84 -13.85 3.92
N HIS A 56 -10.34 -13.56 5.12
CA HIS A 56 -11.07 -12.84 6.16
C HIS A 56 -11.53 -11.45 5.66
N LEU A 57 -10.63 -10.70 5.03
CA LEU A 57 -10.98 -9.37 4.49
C LEU A 57 -11.90 -9.46 3.28
N MET A 58 -11.71 -10.43 2.38
CA MET A 58 -12.60 -10.66 1.25
C MET A 58 -14.05 -10.89 1.73
N SER A 59 -14.22 -11.75 2.73
CA SER A 59 -15.52 -12.03 3.34
C SER A 59 -16.09 -10.82 4.08
N ALA A 60 -15.23 -10.09 4.82
CA ALA A 60 -15.66 -8.92 5.57
C ALA A 60 -16.13 -7.77 4.65
N LEU A 61 -15.46 -7.53 3.52
CA LEU A 61 -15.91 -6.54 2.53
C LEU A 61 -17.31 -6.84 2.01
N LEU A 62 -17.59 -8.10 1.69
CA LEU A 62 -18.92 -8.50 1.21
C LEU A 62 -19.98 -8.41 2.31
N ALA A 63 -19.63 -8.81 3.53
CA ALA A 63 -20.56 -8.69 4.66
C ALA A 63 -20.92 -7.22 4.98
N ARG A 64 -19.99 -6.29 4.78
CA ARG A 64 -20.22 -4.84 4.95
C ARG A 64 -21.03 -4.24 3.79
N ASN A 65 -21.02 -4.88 2.62
CA ASN A 65 -21.66 -4.41 1.40
C ASN A 65 -22.69 -5.42 0.86
N PRO A 66 -23.77 -5.74 1.61
CA PRO A 66 -24.70 -6.84 1.27
C PRO A 66 -25.50 -6.61 -0.02
N ASN A 67 -25.52 -5.38 -0.55
CA ASN A 67 -26.17 -5.05 -1.82
C ASN A 67 -25.32 -5.45 -3.05
N VAL A 68 -24.07 -5.85 -2.84
CA VAL A 68 -23.17 -6.27 -3.91
C VAL A 68 -23.24 -7.78 -4.06
N ASP A 69 -23.74 -8.25 -5.19
CA ASP A 69 -23.69 -9.69 -5.51
C ASP A 69 -22.24 -10.12 -5.73
N PRO A 70 -21.71 -11.09 -4.96
CA PRO A 70 -20.36 -11.60 -5.18
C PRO A 70 -20.11 -12.14 -6.60
N ALA A 71 -21.15 -12.53 -7.32
CA ALA A 71 -21.07 -12.99 -8.71
C ALA A 71 -20.77 -11.85 -9.71
N GLU A 72 -20.96 -10.60 -9.32
CA GLU A 72 -20.62 -9.45 -10.15
C GLU A 72 -19.14 -9.06 -10.09
N ILE A 73 -18.37 -9.62 -9.18
CA ILE A 73 -16.94 -9.36 -9.09
C ILE A 73 -16.28 -9.99 -10.31
N GLU A 74 -15.78 -9.12 -11.20
CA GLU A 74 -15.09 -9.53 -12.44
C GLU A 74 -13.78 -10.24 -12.15
N ASP A 75 -12.96 -9.63 -11.27
CA ASP A 75 -11.66 -10.20 -10.89
C ASP A 75 -11.27 -9.77 -9.47
N ILE A 76 -10.46 -10.61 -8.82
CA ILE A 76 -9.79 -10.32 -7.55
C ILE A 76 -8.31 -10.12 -7.83
N ILE A 77 -7.81 -8.90 -7.66
CA ILE A 77 -6.41 -8.55 -7.91
C ILE A 77 -5.70 -8.29 -6.59
N TRP A 78 -4.67 -9.09 -6.28
CA TRP A 78 -4.06 -9.09 -4.95
C TRP A 78 -2.56 -8.94 -5.00
N GLY A 79 -2.04 -7.92 -4.30
CA GLY A 79 -0.60 -7.68 -4.19
C GLY A 79 0.07 -8.65 -3.22
N CYS A 80 1.18 -9.26 -3.66
CA CYS A 80 2.06 -10.04 -2.80
C CYS A 80 3.47 -10.07 -3.39
N VAL A 81 4.49 -9.84 -2.56
CA VAL A 81 5.88 -9.74 -3.00
C VAL A 81 6.55 -11.10 -3.00
N GLN A 82 6.55 -11.78 -1.87
CA GLN A 82 7.20 -13.07 -1.69
C GLN A 82 6.25 -14.22 -2.02
N GLN A 83 6.06 -14.46 -3.33
CA GLN A 83 5.13 -15.46 -3.83
C GLN A 83 5.70 -16.89 -3.72
N THR A 84 5.97 -17.32 -2.49
CA THR A 84 6.50 -18.64 -2.15
C THR A 84 5.86 -19.17 -0.87
N LYS A 85 6.03 -20.45 -0.55
CA LYS A 85 5.37 -21.14 0.57
C LYS A 85 3.84 -20.92 0.50
N GLU A 86 3.23 -20.46 1.61
CA GLU A 86 1.80 -20.18 1.69
C GLU A 86 1.34 -19.00 0.83
N GLN A 87 2.26 -18.11 0.46
CA GLN A 87 2.01 -17.02 -0.48
C GLN A 87 2.29 -17.44 -1.94
N GLY A 88 2.68 -18.69 -2.16
CA GLY A 88 3.06 -19.24 -3.46
C GLY A 88 1.89 -19.49 -4.41
N PHE A 89 2.24 -19.82 -5.65
CA PHE A 89 1.33 -19.96 -6.79
C PHE A 89 0.54 -18.67 -7.04
N ASN A 90 -0.69 -18.62 -6.55
CA ASN A 90 -1.58 -17.45 -6.68
C ASN A 90 -2.34 -17.29 -5.35
N VAL A 91 -1.77 -16.52 -4.43
CA VAL A 91 -2.36 -16.31 -3.10
C VAL A 91 -3.75 -15.68 -3.18
N ALA A 92 -4.03 -14.85 -4.18
CA ALA A 92 -5.36 -14.30 -4.43
C ALA A 92 -6.39 -15.42 -4.63
N ARG A 93 -6.09 -16.37 -5.52
CA ARG A 93 -6.97 -17.50 -5.80
C ARG A 93 -7.08 -18.44 -4.61
N ASN A 94 -5.97 -18.72 -3.94
CA ASN A 94 -5.96 -19.57 -2.75
C ASN A 94 -6.85 -18.97 -1.64
N ALA A 95 -6.76 -17.67 -1.41
CA ALA A 95 -7.58 -16.96 -0.43
C ALA A 95 -9.08 -16.98 -0.84
N GLN A 96 -9.40 -16.68 -2.10
CA GLN A 96 -10.76 -16.71 -2.60
C GLN A 96 -11.43 -18.07 -2.39
N LEU A 97 -10.70 -19.18 -2.60
CA LEU A 97 -11.22 -20.53 -2.42
C LEU A 97 -11.55 -20.89 -0.96
N LEU A 98 -11.15 -20.04 -0.01
CA LEU A 98 -11.51 -20.11 1.41
C LEU A 98 -12.78 -19.29 1.75
N THR A 99 -13.40 -18.64 0.77
CA THR A 99 -14.58 -17.77 0.91
C THR A 99 -15.77 -18.31 0.14
N ASP A 100 -16.93 -17.68 0.32
CA ASP A 100 -18.16 -17.97 -0.43
C ASP A 100 -18.24 -17.24 -1.78
N ILE A 101 -17.16 -16.52 -2.20
CA ILE A 101 -17.11 -15.89 -3.52
C ILE A 101 -17.18 -16.99 -4.59
N PRO A 102 -18.05 -16.83 -5.62
CA PRO A 102 -18.22 -17.82 -6.65
C PRO A 102 -16.90 -18.24 -7.31
N ARG A 103 -16.74 -19.53 -7.56
CA ARG A 103 -15.52 -20.06 -8.23
C ARG A 103 -15.39 -19.61 -9.69
N THR A 104 -16.43 -19.04 -10.24
CA THR A 104 -16.44 -18.40 -11.57
C THR A 104 -15.73 -17.06 -11.58
N THR A 105 -15.65 -16.36 -10.44
CA THR A 105 -14.83 -15.15 -10.29
C THR A 105 -13.36 -15.52 -10.44
N ALA A 106 -12.64 -14.81 -11.28
CA ALA A 106 -11.19 -14.98 -11.46
C ALA A 106 -10.41 -14.36 -10.30
N ALA A 107 -9.12 -14.70 -10.20
CA ALA A 107 -8.22 -14.05 -9.25
C ALA A 107 -6.78 -14.07 -9.75
N VAL A 108 -6.03 -13.00 -9.52
CA VAL A 108 -4.62 -12.87 -9.90
C VAL A 108 -3.79 -12.24 -8.78
N THR A 109 -2.55 -12.71 -8.64
CA THR A 109 -1.56 -12.11 -7.74
C THR A 109 -0.58 -11.28 -8.55
N VAL A 110 -0.39 -10.02 -8.15
CA VAL A 110 0.52 -9.06 -8.80
C VAL A 110 1.70 -8.70 -7.91
N ASN A 111 2.84 -8.42 -8.52
CA ASN A 111 4.06 -8.05 -7.83
C ASN A 111 4.70 -6.79 -8.46
N ARG A 112 4.68 -5.72 -7.70
CA ARG A 112 5.48 -4.50 -7.90
C ARG A 112 6.22 -4.20 -6.60
N LEU A 113 6.82 -5.20 -5.97
CA LEU A 113 7.45 -5.09 -4.66
C LEU A 113 6.54 -4.33 -3.66
N CYS A 114 7.07 -3.37 -2.91
CA CYS A 114 6.29 -2.61 -1.92
C CYS A 114 4.98 -2.01 -2.48
N GLY A 115 4.90 -1.72 -3.78
CA GLY A 115 3.74 -1.15 -4.46
C GLY A 115 2.74 -2.18 -5.01
N SER A 116 2.81 -3.45 -4.62
CA SER A 116 2.00 -4.52 -5.23
C SER A 116 0.50 -4.29 -5.10
N SER A 117 -0.03 -3.97 -3.93
CA SER A 117 -1.47 -3.68 -3.79
C SER A 117 -1.88 -2.31 -4.36
N MET A 118 -0.97 -1.34 -4.47
CA MET A 118 -1.21 -0.13 -5.25
C MET A 118 -1.32 -0.47 -6.75
N GLN A 119 -0.50 -1.40 -7.26
CA GLN A 119 -0.65 -1.91 -8.63
C GLN A 119 -1.98 -2.64 -8.81
N ALA A 120 -2.41 -3.47 -7.84
CA ALA A 120 -3.73 -4.10 -7.87
C ALA A 120 -4.86 -3.07 -7.97
N LEU A 121 -4.76 -1.96 -7.23
CA LEU A 121 -5.69 -0.82 -7.32
C LEU A 121 -5.69 -0.20 -8.74
N HIS A 122 -4.50 0.02 -9.32
CA HIS A 122 -4.38 0.56 -10.67
C HIS A 122 -4.98 -0.39 -11.71
N ASP A 123 -4.73 -1.69 -11.62
CA ASP A 123 -5.20 -2.68 -12.58
C ASP A 123 -6.73 -2.82 -12.53
N GLY A 124 -7.33 -2.92 -11.34
CA GLY A 124 -8.77 -2.93 -11.17
C GLY A 124 -9.44 -1.66 -11.67
N ALA A 125 -8.85 -0.50 -11.37
CA ALA A 125 -9.34 0.78 -11.88
C ALA A 125 -9.27 0.86 -13.41
N MET A 126 -8.17 0.43 -14.02
CA MET A 126 -8.04 0.37 -15.49
C MET A 126 -9.04 -0.59 -16.11
N GLY A 127 -9.31 -1.75 -15.49
CA GLY A 127 -10.35 -2.68 -15.93
C GLY A 127 -11.72 -2.02 -16.01
N ILE A 128 -12.11 -1.29 -14.96
CA ILE A 128 -13.38 -0.53 -14.93
C ILE A 128 -13.38 0.59 -15.99
N MET A 129 -12.32 1.41 -16.04
CA MET A 129 -12.22 2.51 -17.01
C MET A 129 -12.39 2.05 -18.45
N LEU A 130 -11.87 0.87 -18.78
CA LEU A 130 -11.94 0.26 -20.11
C LEU A 130 -13.21 -0.56 -20.34
N GLY A 131 -14.11 -0.65 -19.35
CA GLY A 131 -15.37 -1.38 -19.47
C GLY A 131 -15.24 -2.91 -19.51
N GLN A 132 -14.16 -3.47 -18.97
CA GLN A 132 -13.97 -4.92 -18.87
C GLN A 132 -14.84 -5.56 -17.78
N GLY A 133 -15.26 -4.78 -16.79
CA GLY A 133 -16.17 -5.16 -15.73
C GLY A 133 -16.55 -3.93 -14.91
N ASP A 134 -17.55 -4.05 -14.04
CA ASP A 134 -18.04 -2.94 -13.22
C ASP A 134 -17.65 -3.06 -11.75
N VAL A 135 -17.29 -4.25 -11.28
CA VAL A 135 -16.94 -4.52 -9.86
C VAL A 135 -15.64 -5.28 -9.78
N TYR A 136 -14.69 -4.77 -9.02
CA TYR A 136 -13.41 -5.41 -8.75
C TYR A 136 -13.13 -5.44 -7.25
N MET A 137 -12.59 -6.55 -6.76
CA MET A 137 -12.04 -6.62 -5.42
C MET A 137 -10.52 -6.57 -5.51
N ILE A 138 -9.91 -5.59 -4.88
CA ILE A 138 -8.44 -5.47 -4.87
C ILE A 138 -7.92 -5.51 -3.45
N GLY A 139 -6.64 -5.81 -3.29
CA GLY A 139 -6.00 -5.78 -2.00
C GLY A 139 -4.57 -6.27 -2.04
N GLY A 140 -4.09 -6.72 -0.92
CA GLY A 140 -2.77 -7.33 -0.82
C GLY A 140 -2.47 -7.87 0.56
N VAL A 141 -1.47 -8.72 0.60
CA VAL A 141 -1.00 -9.39 1.82
C VAL A 141 0.51 -9.55 1.80
N GLU A 142 1.10 -9.48 2.95
CA GLU A 142 2.44 -10.01 3.19
C GLU A 142 2.52 -10.57 4.59
N HIS A 143 3.04 -11.79 4.71
CA HIS A 143 3.36 -12.43 5.98
C HIS A 143 4.87 -12.63 6.07
N MET A 144 5.58 -11.58 6.53
CA MET A 144 7.04 -11.57 6.55
C MET A 144 7.61 -12.44 7.68
N GLY A 145 6.76 -12.85 8.63
CA GLY A 145 7.10 -13.82 9.67
C GLY A 145 7.25 -15.25 9.14
N HIS A 146 6.33 -15.67 8.25
CA HIS A 146 6.37 -17.01 7.65
C HIS A 146 7.24 -17.06 6.38
N VAL A 147 7.24 -15.97 5.62
CA VAL A 147 7.95 -15.84 4.34
C VAL A 147 8.88 -14.64 4.40
N PRO A 148 10.11 -14.79 4.90
CA PRO A 148 11.07 -13.70 4.98
C PRO A 148 11.31 -13.01 3.64
N MET A 149 11.50 -11.69 3.67
CA MET A 149 11.60 -10.80 2.50
C MET A 149 12.64 -11.25 1.45
N ASN A 150 13.68 -11.94 1.85
CA ASN A 150 14.76 -12.42 0.98
C ASN A 150 14.76 -13.94 0.78
N TYR A 151 13.67 -14.63 1.12
CA TYR A 151 13.60 -16.08 1.02
C TYR A 151 13.59 -16.53 -0.46
N ASN A 152 14.51 -17.43 -0.82
CA ASN A 152 14.68 -17.98 -2.18
C ASN A 152 14.85 -16.94 -3.30
N ILE A 153 15.44 -15.78 -3.01
CA ILE A 153 15.78 -14.81 -4.03
C ILE A 153 17.13 -15.15 -4.62
N ASP A 154 17.17 -15.38 -5.93
CA ASP A 154 18.38 -15.57 -6.73
C ASP A 154 18.41 -14.50 -7.83
N LEU A 155 19.18 -13.44 -7.59
CA LEU A 155 19.30 -12.32 -8.52
C LEU A 155 20.35 -12.62 -9.58
N ASN A 156 20.10 -12.19 -10.81
CA ASN A 156 21.07 -12.32 -11.89
C ASN A 156 22.36 -11.55 -11.54
N PRO A 157 23.53 -12.23 -11.45
CA PRO A 157 24.80 -11.58 -11.11
C PRO A 157 25.20 -10.45 -12.05
N SER A 158 24.72 -10.46 -13.30
CA SER A 158 25.02 -9.40 -14.28
C SER A 158 24.38 -8.06 -13.92
N MET A 159 23.39 -8.02 -13.00
CA MET A 159 22.81 -6.77 -12.51
C MET A 159 23.88 -5.82 -11.96
N ASN A 160 24.93 -6.37 -11.33
CA ASN A 160 26.03 -5.60 -10.76
C ASN A 160 26.85 -4.80 -11.80
N LYS A 161 26.65 -5.07 -13.09
CA LYS A 161 27.27 -4.28 -14.18
C LYS A 161 26.47 -3.01 -14.50
N HIS A 162 25.22 -2.94 -14.04
CA HIS A 162 24.25 -1.90 -14.42
C HIS A 162 23.73 -1.08 -13.23
N THR A 163 23.78 -1.66 -12.03
CA THR A 163 23.36 -0.97 -10.81
C THR A 163 24.28 -1.34 -9.65
N ALA A 164 24.41 -0.46 -8.69
CA ALA A 164 25.21 -0.72 -7.49
C ALA A 164 24.63 -1.90 -6.70
N MET A 165 25.49 -2.82 -6.25
CA MET A 165 25.07 -3.97 -5.44
C MET A 165 24.30 -3.52 -4.18
N ALA A 166 24.66 -2.37 -3.60
CA ALA A 166 23.98 -1.77 -2.47
C ALA A 166 22.51 -1.38 -2.73
N SER A 167 22.08 -1.31 -4.01
CA SER A 167 20.68 -1.04 -4.37
C SER A 167 19.71 -2.12 -3.88
N GLY A 168 20.20 -3.32 -3.61
CA GLY A 168 19.44 -4.39 -2.95
C GLY A 168 19.26 -4.19 -1.43
N SER A 169 20.02 -3.27 -0.83
CA SER A 169 19.90 -2.91 0.59
C SER A 169 19.14 -1.60 0.74
N MET A 170 17.84 -1.68 0.92
CA MET A 170 16.94 -0.51 0.98
C MET A 170 17.36 0.51 2.04
N GLY A 171 17.89 0.07 3.18
CA GLY A 171 18.40 0.99 4.21
C GLY A 171 19.63 1.77 3.78
N LEU A 172 20.56 1.17 3.00
CA LEU A 172 21.70 1.92 2.43
C LEU A 172 21.25 2.95 1.39
N THR A 173 20.22 2.63 0.61
CA THR A 173 19.64 3.62 -0.33
C THR A 173 18.95 4.77 0.41
N ALA A 174 18.34 4.50 1.57
CA ALA A 174 17.76 5.53 2.43
C ALA A 174 18.84 6.42 3.06
N GLU A 175 19.97 5.86 3.52
CA GLU A 175 21.14 6.63 3.98
C GLU A 175 21.65 7.58 2.90
N LEU A 176 21.83 7.06 1.67
CA LEU A 176 22.31 7.87 0.55
C LEU A 176 21.36 9.01 0.23
N LEU A 177 20.06 8.70 0.12
CA LEU A 177 19.03 9.70 -0.20
C LEU A 177 18.90 10.75 0.89
N GLY A 178 18.91 10.36 2.16
CA GLY A 178 18.89 11.28 3.31
C GLY A 178 20.10 12.21 3.30
N LYS A 179 21.30 11.69 3.05
CA LYS A 179 22.53 12.49 2.92
C LYS A 179 22.46 13.49 1.78
N GLN A 180 21.99 13.08 0.60
CA GLN A 180 21.84 13.97 -0.56
C GLN A 180 20.86 15.10 -0.31
N ASN A 181 19.84 14.89 0.51
CA ASN A 181 18.81 15.87 0.83
C ASN A 181 19.07 16.62 2.15
N GLY A 182 20.16 16.34 2.85
CA GLY A 182 20.49 16.97 4.12
C GLY A 182 19.50 16.64 5.24
N ILE A 183 18.92 15.43 5.23
CA ILE A 183 18.04 14.93 6.29
C ILE A 183 18.90 14.44 7.46
N THR A 184 18.86 15.14 8.56
CA THR A 184 19.66 14.82 9.74
C THR A 184 19.09 13.65 10.53
N ARG A 185 19.89 13.10 11.44
CA ARG A 185 19.44 12.08 12.39
C ARG A 185 18.31 12.59 13.28
N GLU A 186 18.43 13.81 13.78
CA GLU A 186 17.40 14.43 14.62
C GLU A 186 16.06 14.57 13.89
N MET A 187 16.06 15.02 12.63
CA MET A 187 14.84 15.07 11.81
C MET A 187 14.19 13.70 11.68
N GLN A 188 14.98 12.64 11.50
CA GLN A 188 14.49 11.26 11.41
C GLN A 188 13.87 10.78 12.72
N ASP A 189 14.52 11.07 13.86
CA ASP A 189 14.01 10.68 15.18
C ASP A 189 12.73 11.44 15.54
N ILE A 190 12.62 12.74 15.19
CA ILE A 190 11.39 13.53 15.35
C ILE A 190 10.25 12.90 14.52
N PHE A 191 10.51 12.59 13.26
CA PHE A 191 9.51 12.00 12.36
C PHE A 191 9.05 10.64 12.85
N ALA A 192 9.96 9.79 13.32
CA ALA A 192 9.65 8.47 13.86
C ALA A 192 8.84 8.53 15.17
N ALA A 193 9.25 9.38 16.11
CA ALA A 193 8.50 9.59 17.35
C ALA A 193 7.07 10.08 17.05
N ARG A 194 6.94 11.06 16.13
CA ARG A 194 5.64 11.57 15.67
C ARG A 194 4.75 10.46 15.09
N SER A 195 5.32 9.58 14.26
CA SER A 195 4.56 8.46 13.68
C SER A 195 3.94 7.59 14.77
N HIS A 196 4.70 7.20 15.78
CA HIS A 196 4.20 6.41 16.90
C HIS A 196 3.18 7.15 17.76
N GLN A 197 3.42 8.41 18.08
CA GLN A 197 2.52 9.23 18.89
C GLN A 197 1.16 9.41 18.19
N ARG A 198 1.16 9.69 16.88
CA ARG A 198 -0.06 9.85 16.09
C ARG A 198 -0.84 8.56 15.96
N ALA A 199 -0.15 7.44 15.67
CA ALA A 199 -0.82 6.14 15.59
C ALA A 199 -1.45 5.75 16.94
N HIS A 200 -0.78 6.03 18.04
CA HIS A 200 -1.33 5.79 19.37
C HIS A 200 -2.53 6.67 19.67
N GLN A 201 -2.44 7.97 19.38
CA GLN A 201 -3.56 8.89 19.57
C GLN A 201 -4.76 8.49 18.70
N ALA A 202 -4.54 8.16 17.43
CA ALA A 202 -5.58 7.68 16.53
C ALA A 202 -6.27 6.41 17.06
N HIS A 203 -5.51 5.51 17.71
CA HIS A 203 -6.07 4.34 18.38
C HIS A 203 -6.96 4.73 19.57
N LEU A 204 -6.50 5.67 20.42
CA LEU A 204 -7.27 6.12 21.58
C LEU A 204 -8.57 6.85 21.17
N ASP A 205 -8.53 7.57 20.06
CA ASP A 205 -9.64 8.35 19.53
C ASP A 205 -10.61 7.50 18.67
N GLY A 206 -10.34 6.19 18.49
CA GLY A 206 -11.17 5.29 17.68
C GLY A 206 -11.13 5.58 16.16
N LEU A 207 -10.10 6.30 15.68
CA LEU A 207 -10.01 6.70 14.28
C LEU A 207 -9.73 5.52 13.33
N TRP A 208 -9.35 4.35 13.87
CA TRP A 208 -9.12 3.12 13.13
C TRP A 208 -10.37 2.22 12.97
N ASP A 209 -11.48 2.54 13.64
CA ASP A 209 -12.65 1.64 13.75
C ASP A 209 -13.31 1.38 12.37
N ASN A 210 -13.21 2.32 11.45
CA ASN A 210 -13.78 2.16 10.10
C ASN A 210 -12.90 1.35 9.15
N GLU A 211 -11.61 1.15 9.47
CA GLU A 211 -10.70 0.43 8.60
C GLU A 211 -10.20 -0.90 9.15
N ILE A 212 -10.05 -1.06 10.47
CA ILE A 212 -9.58 -2.30 11.07
C ILE A 212 -10.74 -3.28 11.21
N VAL A 213 -10.56 -4.47 10.63
CA VAL A 213 -11.43 -5.63 10.84
C VAL A 213 -10.76 -6.55 11.85
N PRO A 214 -11.36 -6.74 13.03
CA PRO A 214 -10.83 -7.67 14.03
C PRO A 214 -10.71 -9.09 13.49
N ILE A 215 -9.63 -9.77 13.85
CA ILE A 215 -9.35 -11.14 13.39
C ILE A 215 -8.74 -11.97 14.51
N GLU A 216 -8.97 -13.27 14.49
CA GLU A 216 -8.34 -14.20 15.42
C GLU A 216 -6.81 -14.25 15.21
N GLY A 217 -6.10 -14.22 16.30
CA GLY A 217 -4.64 -14.36 16.37
C GLY A 217 -4.24 -15.01 17.68
N HIS A 218 -2.98 -14.87 18.09
CA HIS A 218 -2.46 -15.58 19.28
C HIS A 218 -1.66 -14.62 20.17
N ASP A 219 -1.91 -14.71 21.48
CA ASP A 219 -1.09 -14.03 22.49
C ASP A 219 0.29 -14.67 22.61
N GLU A 220 1.18 -14.09 23.43
CA GLU A 220 2.54 -14.57 23.62
C GLU A 220 2.61 -16.02 24.16
N SER A 221 1.58 -16.48 24.88
CA SER A 221 1.46 -17.85 25.37
C SER A 221 0.89 -18.85 24.35
N GLY A 222 0.48 -18.36 23.17
CA GLY A 222 -0.11 -19.18 22.10
C GLY A 222 -1.62 -19.36 22.23
N ARG A 223 -2.30 -18.68 23.17
CA ARG A 223 -3.75 -18.74 23.28
C ARG A 223 -4.39 -17.90 22.19
N LEU A 224 -5.53 -18.37 21.70
CA LEU A 224 -6.35 -17.65 20.73
C LEU A 224 -6.92 -16.37 21.36
N ILE A 225 -6.77 -15.26 20.66
CA ILE A 225 -7.31 -13.96 21.03
C ILE A 225 -7.93 -13.28 19.81
N LEU A 226 -8.84 -12.34 20.04
CA LEU A 226 -9.30 -11.43 18.99
C LEU A 226 -8.36 -10.22 18.92
N VAL A 227 -7.65 -10.08 17.82
CA VAL A 227 -6.73 -8.96 17.55
C VAL A 227 -7.52 -7.82 16.94
N GLN A 228 -7.53 -6.65 17.59
CA GLN A 228 -8.33 -5.47 17.20
C GLN A 228 -7.50 -4.21 17.00
N SER A 229 -6.18 -4.28 17.26
CA SER A 229 -5.28 -3.13 17.17
C SER A 229 -3.92 -3.52 16.61
N ASP A 230 -3.23 -2.55 16.04
CA ASP A 230 -1.87 -2.72 15.50
C ASP A 230 -0.87 -3.00 16.63
N GLU A 231 -0.13 -4.10 16.50
CA GLU A 231 0.81 -4.59 17.53
C GLU A 231 2.12 -3.81 17.58
N VAL A 232 2.43 -3.05 16.53
CA VAL A 232 3.77 -2.44 16.35
C VAL A 232 3.91 -1.08 17.02
N ILE A 233 2.80 -0.43 17.36
CA ILE A 233 2.78 0.91 17.95
C ILE A 233 3.53 0.94 19.29
N ARG A 234 4.42 1.92 19.46
CA ARG A 234 5.22 2.14 20.67
C ARG A 234 5.00 3.56 21.21
N PRO A 235 3.96 3.78 22.03
CA PRO A 235 3.57 5.10 22.51
C PRO A 235 4.66 5.79 23.34
N GLU A 236 5.55 5.02 23.96
CA GLU A 236 6.69 5.48 24.74
C GLU A 236 7.85 6.06 23.92
N SER A 237 7.75 6.01 22.58
CA SER A 237 8.81 6.51 21.70
C SER A 237 8.95 8.04 21.81
N THR A 238 10.12 8.49 22.24
CA THR A 238 10.48 9.92 22.32
C THR A 238 11.76 10.18 21.54
N VAL A 239 11.96 11.41 21.07
CA VAL A 239 13.20 11.82 20.38
C VAL A 239 14.42 11.48 21.23
N GLU A 240 14.36 11.74 22.54
CA GLU A 240 15.46 11.42 23.47
C GLU A 240 15.76 9.90 23.52
N SER A 241 14.73 9.05 23.56
CA SER A 241 14.93 7.60 23.59
C SER A 241 15.48 7.09 22.26
N LEU A 242 14.98 7.62 21.13
CA LEU A 242 15.40 7.24 19.79
C LEU A 242 16.82 7.68 19.46
N SER A 243 17.26 8.85 19.94
CA SER A 243 18.61 9.38 19.69
C SER A 243 19.73 8.47 20.23
N LYS A 244 19.43 7.62 21.22
CA LYS A 244 20.38 6.66 21.81
C LYS A 244 20.60 5.40 20.94
N LEU A 245 19.78 5.18 19.92
CA LEU A 245 19.88 4.01 19.05
C LEU A 245 21.04 4.14 18.05
N ARG A 246 21.69 3.03 17.75
CA ARG A 246 22.78 2.98 16.77
C ARG A 246 22.21 2.85 15.35
N PRO A 247 22.89 3.45 14.35
CA PRO A 247 22.57 3.17 12.94
C PRO A 247 22.71 1.68 12.63
N VAL A 248 21.83 1.17 11.75
CA VAL A 248 21.76 -0.28 11.45
C VAL A 248 22.37 -0.64 10.11
N PHE A 249 22.39 0.27 9.14
CA PHE A 249 22.85 -0.03 7.77
C PHE A 249 24.26 0.45 7.49
N ASP A 250 24.65 1.59 8.00
CA ASP A 250 26.03 2.10 8.04
C ASP A 250 26.43 2.38 9.49
N PRO A 251 27.06 1.43 10.18
CA PRO A 251 27.37 1.58 11.61
C PRO A 251 28.35 2.71 11.96
N VAL A 252 29.10 3.20 10.96
CA VAL A 252 30.15 4.23 11.17
C VAL A 252 29.65 5.64 10.87
N ASN A 253 29.00 5.82 9.72
CA ASN A 253 28.61 7.13 9.21
C ASN A 253 27.10 7.28 8.96
N GLY A 254 26.32 6.25 9.27
CA GLY A 254 24.88 6.23 9.03
C GLY A 254 24.09 7.00 10.06
N THR A 255 22.84 7.23 9.71
CA THR A 255 21.83 7.93 10.52
C THR A 255 20.53 7.13 10.67
N VAL A 256 20.30 6.15 9.80
CA VAL A 256 19.08 5.34 9.80
C VAL A 256 19.15 4.25 10.87
N THR A 257 18.19 4.28 11.78
CA THR A 257 18.09 3.32 12.90
C THR A 257 16.93 2.33 12.71
N ALA A 258 16.85 1.34 13.55
CA ALA A 258 15.71 0.45 13.59
C ALA A 258 14.39 1.20 13.90
N ALA A 259 14.46 2.28 14.70
CA ALA A 259 13.28 3.06 15.04
C ALA A 259 12.88 4.09 13.98
N SER A 260 13.81 4.52 13.12
CA SER A 260 13.51 5.39 11.97
C SER A 260 13.23 4.61 10.68
N SER A 261 13.04 3.30 10.80
CA SER A 261 12.68 2.36 9.72
C SER A 261 11.32 1.74 9.99
N SER A 262 10.57 1.44 8.94
CA SER A 262 9.32 0.68 9.07
C SER A 262 9.57 -0.70 9.68
N ALA A 263 8.67 -1.15 10.54
CA ALA A 263 8.78 -2.48 11.12
C ALA A 263 8.45 -3.57 10.08
N ILE A 264 9.21 -4.67 10.14
CA ILE A 264 8.89 -5.89 9.41
C ILE A 264 7.65 -6.50 10.05
N SER A 265 6.58 -6.66 9.29
CA SER A 265 5.25 -6.96 9.83
C SER A 265 4.42 -7.83 8.90
N ASP A 266 3.32 -8.34 9.44
CA ASP A 266 2.35 -9.21 8.80
C ASP A 266 1.01 -8.49 8.73
N GLY A 267 0.30 -8.60 7.61
CA GLY A 267 -1.02 -7.97 7.48
C GLY A 267 -1.57 -8.03 6.06
N ALA A 268 -2.85 -7.71 5.95
CA ALA A 268 -3.57 -7.62 4.69
C ALA A 268 -4.44 -6.36 4.65
N SER A 269 -4.77 -5.91 3.44
CA SER A 269 -5.74 -4.84 3.20
C SER A 269 -6.53 -5.14 1.94
N ALA A 270 -7.76 -4.63 1.87
CA ALA A 270 -8.70 -4.90 0.79
C ALA A 270 -9.57 -3.69 0.47
N MET A 271 -9.95 -3.55 -0.80
CA MET A 271 -10.85 -2.49 -1.27
C MET A 271 -11.84 -3.05 -2.29
N LEU A 272 -13.04 -2.49 -2.31
CA LEU A 272 -14.08 -2.78 -3.29
C LEU A 272 -14.18 -1.60 -4.26
N LEU A 273 -13.83 -1.82 -5.51
CA LEU A 273 -13.90 -0.85 -6.59
C LEU A 273 -15.15 -1.08 -7.42
N MET A 274 -15.73 0.00 -7.91
CA MET A 274 -16.92 -0.07 -8.76
C MET A 274 -16.93 1.05 -9.81
N SER A 275 -17.61 0.83 -10.94
CA SER A 275 -17.97 1.96 -11.80
C SER A 275 -19.01 2.85 -11.09
N ALA A 276 -18.94 4.16 -11.29
CA ALA A 276 -19.88 5.09 -10.67
C ALA A 276 -21.33 4.78 -11.06
N ASP A 277 -21.55 4.35 -12.30
CA ASP A 277 -22.88 3.96 -12.81
C ASP A 277 -23.43 2.74 -12.04
N ARG A 278 -22.59 1.72 -11.80
CA ARG A 278 -23.02 0.53 -11.06
C ARG A 278 -23.28 0.88 -9.59
N ALA A 279 -22.43 1.70 -8.96
CA ALA A 279 -22.63 2.16 -7.60
C ALA A 279 -23.98 2.87 -7.45
N ASN A 280 -24.30 3.78 -8.36
CA ASN A 280 -25.58 4.48 -8.40
C ASN A 280 -26.76 3.50 -8.60
N ALA A 281 -26.63 2.53 -9.49
CA ALA A 281 -27.68 1.51 -9.74
C ALA A 281 -27.98 0.64 -8.53
N LEU A 282 -26.96 0.41 -7.66
CA LEU A 282 -27.10 -0.35 -6.41
C LEU A 282 -27.48 0.54 -5.21
N GLY A 283 -27.60 1.87 -5.40
CA GLY A 283 -27.88 2.82 -4.33
C GLY A 283 -26.74 2.94 -3.31
N LEU A 284 -25.50 2.66 -3.73
CA LEU A 284 -24.31 2.75 -2.88
C LEU A 284 -23.73 4.16 -2.91
N THR A 285 -23.29 4.64 -1.77
CA THR A 285 -22.57 5.92 -1.66
C THR A 285 -21.06 5.65 -1.75
N PRO A 286 -20.38 6.15 -2.79
CA PRO A 286 -18.93 6.02 -2.87
C PRO A 286 -18.22 6.80 -1.76
N ARG A 287 -17.18 6.23 -1.19
CA ARG A 287 -16.30 6.88 -0.21
C ARG A 287 -15.26 7.78 -0.89
N ALA A 288 -14.78 7.36 -2.05
CA ALA A 288 -13.79 8.13 -2.81
C ALA A 288 -13.90 7.84 -4.30
N LYS A 289 -13.30 8.74 -5.10
CA LYS A 289 -13.14 8.62 -6.54
C LYS A 289 -11.67 8.65 -6.91
N ILE A 290 -11.26 7.80 -7.84
CA ILE A 290 -9.89 7.79 -8.35
C ILE A 290 -9.75 8.89 -9.43
N ARG A 291 -8.97 9.93 -9.11
CA ARG A 291 -8.72 11.06 -10.04
C ARG A 291 -7.59 10.76 -11.02
N SER A 292 -6.53 10.13 -10.55
CA SER A 292 -5.34 9.85 -11.35
C SER A 292 -4.50 8.75 -10.70
N MET A 293 -3.72 8.08 -11.52
CA MET A 293 -2.78 7.04 -11.12
C MET A 293 -1.49 7.19 -11.91
N ALA A 294 -0.34 6.91 -11.28
CA ALA A 294 0.94 6.91 -11.99
C ALA A 294 1.94 5.95 -11.35
N VAL A 295 2.83 5.46 -12.17
CA VAL A 295 4.06 4.79 -11.75
C VAL A 295 5.24 5.46 -12.43
N ALA A 296 6.39 5.48 -11.77
CA ALA A 296 7.63 6.03 -12.31
C ALA A 296 8.82 5.17 -11.88
N GLY A 297 9.87 5.14 -12.73
CA GLY A 297 11.17 4.57 -12.39
C GLY A 297 12.15 5.67 -11.99
N CYS A 298 13.15 5.32 -11.17
CA CYS A 298 14.29 6.14 -10.83
C CYS A 298 15.53 5.26 -10.64
N ASP A 299 16.67 5.86 -10.35
CA ASP A 299 17.89 5.09 -10.05
C ASP A 299 17.67 4.17 -8.84
N ALA A 300 18.02 2.90 -9.00
CA ALA A 300 17.88 1.89 -7.96
C ALA A 300 18.71 2.21 -6.70
N ALA A 301 19.84 2.92 -6.84
CA ALA A 301 20.68 3.33 -5.72
C ALA A 301 20.00 4.36 -4.78
N ILE A 302 19.00 5.07 -5.29
CA ILE A 302 18.18 6.02 -4.56
C ILE A 302 16.70 5.67 -4.69
N MET A 303 16.36 4.39 -4.58
CA MET A 303 15.00 3.88 -4.80
C MET A 303 13.93 4.66 -4.02
N GLY A 304 14.30 5.18 -2.85
CA GLY A 304 13.43 5.99 -2.00
C GLY A 304 12.92 7.28 -2.65
N TYR A 305 13.55 7.74 -3.74
CA TYR A 305 13.13 8.92 -4.52
C TYR A 305 11.89 8.66 -5.38
N GLY A 306 11.54 7.41 -5.66
CA GLY A 306 10.42 7.00 -6.54
C GLY A 306 9.10 7.76 -6.34
N PRO A 307 8.67 8.07 -5.11
CA PRO A 307 7.47 8.87 -4.84
C PRO A 307 7.44 10.23 -5.57
N VAL A 308 8.58 10.90 -5.71
CA VAL A 308 8.63 12.25 -6.31
C VAL A 308 8.23 12.24 -7.80
N PRO A 309 8.89 11.47 -8.69
CA PRO A 309 8.48 11.43 -10.10
C PRO A 309 7.10 10.78 -10.28
N ALA A 310 6.69 9.82 -9.45
CA ALA A 310 5.36 9.22 -9.53
C ALA A 310 4.28 10.24 -9.17
N THR A 311 4.44 10.99 -8.08
CA THR A 311 3.52 12.05 -7.65
C THR A 311 3.41 13.15 -8.71
N ASN A 312 4.53 13.68 -9.21
CA ASN A 312 4.52 14.71 -10.24
C ASN A 312 3.78 14.25 -11.50
N LYS A 313 3.95 12.99 -11.89
CA LYS A 313 3.26 12.39 -13.03
C LYS A 313 1.75 12.23 -12.78
N ALA A 314 1.35 11.83 -11.57
CA ALA A 314 -0.05 11.70 -11.19
C ALA A 314 -0.75 13.08 -11.16
N LEU A 315 -0.12 14.08 -10.55
CA LEU A 315 -0.62 15.45 -10.51
C LEU A 315 -0.79 16.04 -11.91
N ALA A 316 0.24 15.90 -12.76
CA ALA A 316 0.16 16.38 -14.15
C ALA A 316 -1.01 15.74 -14.92
N ARG A 317 -1.27 14.45 -14.75
CA ARG A 317 -2.40 13.74 -15.36
C ARG A 317 -3.76 14.24 -14.84
N ALA A 318 -3.82 14.63 -13.57
CA ALA A 318 -5.04 15.17 -12.94
C ALA A 318 -5.25 16.67 -13.25
N GLY A 319 -4.26 17.35 -13.83
CA GLY A 319 -4.27 18.82 -13.99
C GLY A 319 -4.14 19.54 -12.65
N LEU A 320 -3.46 18.93 -11.67
CA LEU A 320 -3.29 19.41 -10.30
C LEU A 320 -1.82 19.72 -9.99
N SER A 321 -1.61 20.45 -8.92
CA SER A 321 -0.32 20.73 -8.28
C SER A 321 -0.29 20.24 -6.83
N MET A 322 0.86 20.26 -6.18
CA MET A 322 0.96 19.94 -4.75
C MET A 322 0.13 20.86 -3.85
N ASN A 323 -0.13 22.11 -4.31
CA ASN A 323 -0.94 23.07 -3.54
C ASN A 323 -2.44 22.69 -3.50
N ASP A 324 -2.90 21.90 -4.45
CA ASP A 324 -4.29 21.44 -4.53
C ASP A 324 -4.55 20.24 -3.63
N ILE A 325 -3.49 19.62 -3.09
CA ILE A 325 -3.60 18.44 -2.20
C ILE A 325 -3.82 18.90 -0.75
N ASN A 326 -4.90 18.42 -0.16
CA ASN A 326 -5.22 18.70 1.24
C ASN A 326 -4.38 17.86 2.20
N ILE A 327 -4.29 16.54 1.94
CA ILE A 327 -3.68 15.55 2.82
C ILE A 327 -2.95 14.46 2.01
N ALA A 328 -1.90 13.87 2.56
CA ALA A 328 -1.20 12.77 1.91
C ALA A 328 -0.81 11.65 2.87
N GLU A 329 -0.90 10.43 2.37
CA GLU A 329 -0.30 9.23 2.95
C GLU A 329 0.98 8.89 2.18
N PHE A 330 2.12 9.12 2.82
CA PHE A 330 3.44 8.67 2.38
C PHE A 330 3.78 7.36 3.08
N ASN A 331 4.09 6.31 2.34
CA ASN A 331 4.61 5.12 3.00
C ASN A 331 5.96 5.42 3.65
N GLU A 332 6.04 5.27 4.97
CA GLU A 332 7.24 5.54 5.78
C GLU A 332 8.18 4.33 5.78
N ALA A 333 8.72 3.95 4.61
CA ALA A 333 9.69 2.85 4.57
C ALA A 333 10.90 3.16 5.46
N PHE A 334 11.38 4.41 5.40
CA PHE A 334 12.39 5.00 6.27
C PHE A 334 12.10 6.49 6.47
N ALA A 335 12.31 7.03 7.66
CA ALA A 335 12.16 8.47 7.92
C ALA A 335 13.05 9.32 6.99
N ALA A 336 14.32 8.91 6.79
CA ALA A 336 15.23 9.57 5.85
C ALA A 336 14.68 9.63 4.43
N GLN A 337 14.06 8.56 3.97
CA GLN A 337 13.45 8.46 2.65
C GLN A 337 12.18 9.33 2.54
N ALA A 338 11.25 9.20 3.48
CA ALA A 338 10.00 9.95 3.46
C ALA A 338 10.24 11.47 3.50
N LEU A 339 11.07 11.92 4.45
CA LEU A 339 11.44 13.34 4.58
C LEU A 339 12.15 13.89 3.33
N SER A 340 12.99 13.07 2.67
CA SER A 340 13.63 13.46 1.41
C SER A 340 12.60 13.72 0.31
N CYS A 341 11.60 12.86 0.16
CA CYS A 341 10.52 13.02 -0.81
C CYS A 341 9.63 14.23 -0.48
N ILE A 342 9.23 14.36 0.78
CA ILE A 342 8.42 15.47 1.28
C ILE A 342 9.13 16.81 0.99
N LYS A 343 10.46 16.89 1.26
CA LYS A 343 11.29 18.05 0.93
C LYS A 343 11.32 18.36 -0.55
N GLN A 344 11.53 17.34 -1.41
CA GLN A 344 11.59 17.50 -2.86
C GLN A 344 10.24 17.92 -3.48
N LEU A 345 9.14 17.55 -2.84
CA LEU A 345 7.79 17.97 -3.22
C LEU A 345 7.39 19.34 -2.62
N GLY A 346 8.27 19.98 -1.87
CA GLY A 346 8.05 21.33 -1.32
C GLY A 346 7.21 21.38 -0.05
N TRP A 347 7.02 20.26 0.65
CA TRP A 347 6.14 20.15 1.82
C TRP A 347 6.87 20.01 3.16
N LEU A 348 8.20 20.21 3.20
CA LEU A 348 8.96 19.99 4.43
C LEU A 348 8.47 20.86 5.61
N GLU A 349 8.03 22.09 5.35
CA GLU A 349 7.51 22.98 6.37
C GLU A 349 6.04 22.71 6.77
N GLN A 350 5.33 21.88 5.95
CA GLN A 350 3.90 21.60 6.10
C GLN A 350 3.62 20.12 6.43
N TYR A 351 4.66 19.27 6.52
CA TYR A 351 4.44 17.84 6.64
C TYR A 351 3.71 17.47 7.93
N ASP A 352 3.87 18.27 8.96
CA ASP A 352 3.20 18.02 10.23
C ASP A 352 1.68 18.11 10.10
N GLU A 353 1.18 19.01 9.29
CA GLU A 353 -0.25 19.22 9.08
C GLU A 353 -0.83 18.36 7.95
N LYS A 354 0.00 17.96 6.96
CA LYS A 354 -0.46 17.38 5.71
C LYS A 354 -0.10 15.91 5.47
N VAL A 355 0.78 15.33 6.29
CA VAL A 355 1.29 13.98 6.01
C VAL A 355 1.02 13.04 7.17
N ASN A 356 0.46 11.86 6.87
CA ASN A 356 0.31 10.74 7.80
C ASN A 356 -0.29 11.17 9.15
N GLN A 357 -1.49 11.72 9.13
CA GLN A 357 -2.13 12.30 10.32
C GLN A 357 -2.41 11.27 11.41
N ASN A 358 -2.66 10.04 11.04
CA ASN A 358 -2.90 8.93 11.96
C ASN A 358 -1.66 8.01 12.14
N GLY A 359 -0.45 8.53 11.89
CA GLY A 359 0.78 7.72 11.88
C GLY A 359 0.98 6.98 10.58
N GLY A 360 2.06 6.20 10.46
CA GLY A 360 2.43 5.53 9.21
C GLY A 360 3.22 4.24 9.42
N ALA A 361 3.93 3.79 8.40
CA ALA A 361 4.57 2.47 8.39
C ALA A 361 5.68 2.28 9.45
N ILE A 362 6.27 3.35 9.96
CA ILE A 362 7.23 3.27 11.08
C ILE A 362 6.52 2.74 12.32
N SER A 363 5.33 3.24 12.62
CA SER A 363 4.54 2.86 13.79
C SER A 363 3.62 1.64 13.56
N LEU A 364 3.08 1.50 12.34
CA LEU A 364 2.12 0.44 12.00
C LEU A 364 2.79 -0.80 11.41
N GLY A 365 3.95 -0.63 10.77
CA GLY A 365 4.61 -1.68 10.00
C GLY A 365 4.38 -1.57 8.49
N HIS A 366 5.17 -2.36 7.75
CA HIS A 366 5.18 -2.35 6.29
C HIS A 366 5.13 -3.78 5.72
N PRO A 367 3.97 -4.47 5.82
CA PRO A 367 3.77 -5.70 5.08
C PRO A 367 3.76 -5.37 3.59
N LEU A 368 4.81 -5.75 2.85
CA LEU A 368 5.14 -5.17 1.53
C LEU A 368 3.97 -5.20 0.55
N GLY A 369 3.40 -6.38 0.32
CA GLY A 369 2.29 -6.57 -0.62
C GLY A 369 0.98 -5.91 -0.20
N CYS A 370 0.79 -5.66 1.10
CA CYS A 370 -0.39 -5.02 1.68
C CYS A 370 -0.36 -3.49 1.60
N SER A 371 0.82 -2.89 1.70
CA SER A 371 0.97 -1.47 2.07
C SER A 371 0.34 -0.48 1.11
N GLY A 372 0.29 -0.75 -0.20
CA GLY A 372 -0.30 0.18 -1.17
C GLY A 372 -1.80 0.41 -0.95
N SER A 373 -2.59 -0.64 -0.79
CA SER A 373 -4.01 -0.53 -0.43
C SER A 373 -4.20 -0.08 1.02
N ARG A 374 -3.30 -0.44 1.94
CA ARG A 374 -3.35 0.04 3.33
C ARG A 374 -3.24 1.57 3.42
N ILE A 375 -2.24 2.19 2.79
CA ILE A 375 -2.11 3.66 2.80
C ILE A 375 -3.28 4.35 2.10
N SER A 376 -3.83 3.73 1.05
CA SER A 376 -5.01 4.25 0.36
C SER A 376 -6.26 4.16 1.24
N THR A 377 -6.41 3.09 2.03
CA THR A 377 -7.49 2.93 3.02
C THR A 377 -7.40 4.00 4.09
N THR A 378 -6.23 4.17 4.69
CA THR A 378 -5.99 5.20 5.72
C THR A 378 -6.22 6.61 5.16
N LEU A 379 -5.75 6.89 3.93
CA LEU A 379 -5.97 8.18 3.28
C LEU A 379 -7.47 8.52 3.19
N ILE A 380 -8.29 7.58 2.73
CA ILE A 380 -9.75 7.78 2.60
C ILE A 380 -10.37 8.06 3.96
N ASN A 381 -10.02 7.29 4.99
CA ASN A 381 -10.53 7.50 6.34
C ASN A 381 -10.13 8.88 6.90
N VAL A 382 -8.86 9.31 6.72
CA VAL A 382 -8.40 10.63 7.16
C VAL A 382 -9.12 11.75 6.40
N MET A 383 -9.34 11.58 5.09
CA MET A 383 -10.09 12.55 4.30
C MET A 383 -11.53 12.72 4.82
N GLU A 384 -12.21 11.62 5.14
CA GLU A 384 -13.56 11.65 5.72
C GLU A 384 -13.57 12.26 7.13
N GLN A 385 -12.60 11.92 7.98
CA GLN A 385 -12.48 12.44 9.35
C GLN A 385 -12.24 13.96 9.40
N GLN A 386 -11.56 14.50 8.40
CA GLN A 386 -11.11 15.90 8.37
C GLN A 386 -11.81 16.74 7.28
N ASP A 387 -12.82 16.18 6.61
CA ASP A 387 -13.58 16.83 5.52
C ASP A 387 -12.69 17.37 4.38
N HIS A 388 -11.75 16.52 3.93
CA HIS A 388 -10.82 16.84 2.85
C HIS A 388 -11.29 16.30 1.51
N GLU A 389 -11.14 17.12 0.44
CA GLU A 389 -11.60 16.77 -0.91
C GLU A 389 -10.56 16.03 -1.75
N ILE A 390 -9.27 16.36 -1.61
CA ILE A 390 -8.21 15.85 -2.48
C ILE A 390 -7.08 15.28 -1.64
N GLY A 391 -6.89 13.96 -1.75
CA GLY A 391 -5.83 13.23 -1.08
C GLY A 391 -4.83 12.60 -2.04
N LEU A 392 -3.62 12.37 -1.56
CA LEU A 392 -2.52 11.71 -2.28
C LEU A 392 -2.00 10.52 -1.48
N ALA A 393 -1.95 9.34 -2.10
CA ALA A 393 -1.20 8.20 -1.57
C ALA A 393 0.03 7.96 -2.45
N THR A 394 1.21 7.83 -1.85
CA THR A 394 2.45 7.59 -2.58
C THR A 394 3.44 6.74 -1.79
N MET A 395 4.27 5.98 -2.49
CA MET A 395 5.22 5.08 -1.86
C MET A 395 6.46 4.84 -2.71
N CYS A 396 7.59 4.61 -2.05
CA CYS A 396 8.78 4.09 -2.69
C CYS A 396 8.67 2.58 -2.93
N ILE A 397 9.33 2.10 -3.95
CA ILE A 397 9.30 0.70 -4.36
C ILE A 397 10.74 0.26 -4.62
N GLY A 398 11.11 -0.88 -4.11
CA GLY A 398 12.44 -1.43 -4.25
C GLY A 398 12.96 -1.40 -5.69
N TYR A 399 14.27 -1.34 -5.86
CA TYR A 399 14.96 -1.22 -7.14
C TYR A 399 14.58 0.01 -7.98
N GLY A 400 14.16 1.10 -7.34
CA GLY A 400 14.01 2.40 -8.00
C GLY A 400 12.70 2.59 -8.76
N GLN A 401 11.59 2.49 -8.04
CA GLN A 401 10.26 2.80 -8.57
C GLN A 401 9.44 3.60 -7.54
N GLY A 402 8.35 4.17 -7.97
CA GLY A 402 7.34 4.81 -7.15
C GLY A 402 5.97 4.76 -7.81
#